data_9ca912d7560aec344218236e0068e0b2
#
_entry.id   9ca912d7560aec344218236e0068e0b2
#
_cell.length_a   1.000
_cell.length_b   1.000
_cell.length_c   1.000
_cell.angle_alpha   90.00
_cell.angle_beta   90.00
_cell.angle_gamma   90.00
#
_symmetry.space_group_name_H-M   'P 1'
#
loop_
_entity.id
_entity.type
_entity.pdbx_description
1 polymer ?
#
loop_
_entity_poly.entity_id
_entity_poly.type
_entity_poly.pdbx_seq_one_letter_code
_entity_poly.pdbx_strand_id
1 'polypeptide(L)'
;KDNDSGLLGYRLTLGAGGPLVVQYWNSHEKLYRFAGDRNAAHRPAWAALNRLARKAPGAVGIWHETYVVERAESIYSGMPASGLAAATLVVPVARRGETAAERLGLPQAA
;
A
#
# COMPACT_ATOMS: atom_id res chain seq x y z
N LYS A 1 -13.80 6.45 8.27
CA LYS A 1 -12.36 6.26 8.17
C LYS A 1 -11.65 7.15 9.18
N ASP A 2 -10.79 6.57 9.96
CA ASP A 2 -10.05 7.27 10.99
C ASP A 2 -8.82 7.97 10.38
N ASN A 3 -8.81 9.30 10.41
CA ASN A 3 -7.71 10.09 9.87
C ASN A 3 -6.42 9.95 10.66
N ASP A 4 -6.51 9.50 11.92
CA ASP A 4 -5.35 9.32 12.78
C ASP A 4 -4.69 7.96 12.63
N SER A 5 -5.28 7.07 11.83
CA SER A 5 -4.73 5.72 11.67
C SER A 5 -3.38 5.70 10.97
N GLY A 6 -3.11 6.69 10.12
CA GLY A 6 -1.90 6.74 9.33
C GLY A 6 -2.04 6.14 7.94
N LEU A 7 -3.19 5.57 7.61
CA LEU A 7 -3.46 5.05 6.27
C LEU A 7 -3.67 6.21 5.32
N LEU A 8 -2.79 6.32 4.34
CA LEU A 8 -2.82 7.40 3.35
C LEU A 8 -3.71 7.06 2.15
N GLY A 9 -3.77 5.80 1.78
CA GLY A 9 -4.58 5.35 0.67
C GLY A 9 -4.41 3.87 0.46
N TYR A 10 -5.23 3.31 -0.42
CA TYR A 10 -5.13 1.90 -0.75
C TYR A 10 -5.67 1.64 -2.13
N ARG A 11 -5.36 0.46 -2.65
CA ARG A 11 -5.85 -0.01 -3.92
C ARG A 11 -6.23 -1.48 -3.78
N LEU A 12 -7.44 -1.82 -4.21
CA LEU A 12 -7.93 -3.19 -4.21
C LEU A 12 -8.01 -3.67 -5.64
N THR A 13 -7.44 -4.83 -5.92
CA THR A 13 -7.55 -5.45 -7.24
C THR A 13 -7.99 -6.90 -7.06
N LEU A 14 -8.59 -7.44 -8.12
CA LEU A 14 -9.00 -8.83 -8.18
C LEU A 14 -8.23 -9.49 -9.31
N GLY A 15 -7.64 -10.64 -9.02
CA GLY A 15 -6.89 -11.39 -10.00
C GLY A 15 -7.15 -12.88 -9.85
N ALA A 16 -6.43 -13.68 -10.63
CA ALA A 16 -6.61 -15.13 -10.62
C ALA A 16 -6.30 -15.74 -9.25
N GLY A 17 -5.43 -15.12 -8.48
CA GLY A 17 -5.08 -15.58 -7.14
C GLY A 17 -5.96 -15.03 -6.03
N GLY A 18 -6.99 -14.23 -6.36
CA GLY A 18 -7.88 -13.62 -5.38
C GLY A 18 -7.65 -12.13 -5.21
N PRO A 19 -8.22 -11.55 -4.15
CA PRO A 19 -8.04 -10.12 -3.90
C PRO A 19 -6.62 -9.76 -3.50
N LEU A 20 -6.16 -8.62 -3.98
CA LEU A 20 -4.88 -8.03 -3.58
C LEU A 20 -5.14 -6.60 -3.13
N VAL A 21 -4.65 -6.24 -1.95
CA VAL A 21 -4.76 -4.88 -1.44
C VAL A 21 -3.36 -4.30 -1.30
N VAL A 22 -3.14 -3.15 -1.91
CA VAL A 22 -1.92 -2.36 -1.71
C VAL A 22 -2.29 -1.17 -0.84
N GLN A 23 -1.58 -0.97 0.25
CA GLN A 23 -1.85 0.11 1.18
C GLN A 23 -0.64 1.02 1.31
N TYR A 24 -0.90 2.30 1.48
CA TYR A 24 0.13 3.33 1.68
C TYR A 24 -0.05 3.90 3.07
N TRP A 25 0.98 3.78 3.89
CA TRP A 25 0.95 4.18 5.29
C TRP A 25 1.96 5.27 5.57
N ASN A 26 1.64 6.13 6.51
CA ASN A 26 2.51 7.22 6.93
C ASN A 26 3.76 6.71 7.66
N SER A 27 3.63 5.59 8.38
CA SER A 27 4.78 4.95 9.04
C SER A 27 4.45 3.49 9.31
N HIS A 28 5.50 2.66 9.46
CA HIS A 28 5.29 1.25 9.81
C HIS A 28 4.79 1.10 11.25
N GLU A 29 5.12 2.02 12.14
CA GLU A 29 4.59 1.99 13.50
C GLU A 29 3.08 2.15 13.53
N LYS A 30 2.55 3.03 12.70
CA LYS A 30 1.10 3.23 12.61
C LYS A 30 0.40 2.01 12.02
N LEU A 31 1.03 1.37 11.04
CA LEU A 31 0.52 0.13 10.48
C LEU A 31 0.46 -0.96 11.55
N TYR A 32 1.53 -1.14 12.31
CA TYR A 32 1.57 -2.15 13.36
C TYR A 32 0.54 -1.87 14.45
N ARG A 33 0.35 -0.61 14.80
CA ARG A 33 -0.67 -0.22 15.78
C ARG A 33 -2.06 -0.59 15.30
N PHE A 34 -2.35 -0.29 14.03
CA PHE A 34 -3.64 -0.64 13.44
C PHE A 34 -3.85 -2.15 13.40
N ALA A 35 -2.84 -2.89 12.97
CA ALA A 35 -2.94 -4.34 12.87
C ALA A 35 -3.18 -5.01 14.22
N GLY A 36 -2.62 -4.44 15.30
CA GLY A 36 -2.79 -4.96 16.65
C GLY A 36 -4.00 -4.42 17.39
N ASP A 37 -4.73 -3.48 16.82
CA ASP A 37 -5.88 -2.85 17.49
C ASP A 37 -7.08 -3.79 17.50
N ARG A 38 -7.50 -4.18 18.69
CA ARG A 38 -8.63 -5.11 18.85
C ARG A 38 -9.95 -4.51 18.41
N ASN A 39 -10.05 -3.18 18.38
CA ASN A 39 -11.28 -2.47 17.99
C ASN A 39 -11.26 -2.05 16.52
N ALA A 40 -10.21 -2.36 15.79
CA ALA A 40 -10.13 -1.98 14.39
C ALA A 40 -11.13 -2.79 13.55
N ALA A 41 -11.66 -2.15 12.53
CA ALA A 41 -12.73 -2.72 11.71
C ALA A 41 -12.32 -4.01 11.00
N HIS A 42 -11.02 -4.24 10.77
CA HIS A 42 -10.55 -5.42 10.08
C HIS A 42 -10.58 -6.69 10.95
N ARG A 43 -10.68 -6.58 12.27
CA ARG A 43 -10.58 -7.73 13.17
C ARG A 43 -11.66 -8.79 12.94
N PRO A 44 -12.94 -8.42 12.77
CA PRO A 44 -13.95 -9.44 12.48
C PRO A 44 -13.69 -10.20 11.19
N ALA A 45 -13.22 -9.51 10.15
CA ALA A 45 -12.89 -10.15 8.89
C ALA A 45 -11.71 -11.12 9.04
N TRP A 46 -10.67 -10.73 9.79
CA TRP A 46 -9.55 -11.60 10.10
C TRP A 46 -9.98 -12.86 10.84
N ALA A 47 -10.84 -12.71 11.84
CA ALA A 47 -11.32 -13.85 12.62
C ALA A 47 -12.12 -14.81 11.74
N ALA A 48 -12.97 -14.28 10.85
CA ALA A 48 -13.76 -15.09 9.94
C ALA A 48 -12.86 -15.87 8.98
N LEU A 49 -11.86 -15.21 8.42
CA LEU A 49 -10.93 -15.83 7.49
C LEU A 49 -10.11 -16.92 8.15
N ASN A 50 -9.64 -16.69 9.38
CA ASN A 50 -8.88 -17.67 10.12
C ASN A 50 -9.74 -18.91 10.44
N ARG A 51 -11.01 -18.72 10.75
CA ARG A 51 -11.92 -19.84 10.97
C ARG A 51 -12.08 -20.68 9.71
N LEU A 52 -12.24 -20.01 8.57
CA LEU A 52 -12.38 -20.70 7.29
C LEU A 52 -11.12 -21.48 6.94
N ALA A 53 -9.97 -20.89 7.17
CA ALA A 53 -8.69 -21.55 6.90
C ALA A 53 -8.51 -22.82 7.75
N ARG A 54 -8.97 -22.80 9.00
CA ARG A 54 -8.90 -23.96 9.87
C ARG A 54 -9.85 -25.08 9.41
N LYS A 55 -11.03 -24.72 8.90
CA LYS A 55 -12.02 -25.69 8.44
C LYS A 55 -11.63 -26.37 7.12
N ALA A 56 -10.90 -25.65 6.28
CA ALA A 56 -10.52 -26.14 4.96
C ALA A 56 -9.04 -25.83 4.69
N PRO A 57 -8.12 -26.54 5.34
CA PRO A 57 -6.70 -26.30 5.15
C PRO A 57 -6.31 -26.40 3.68
N GLY A 58 -5.56 -25.40 3.20
CA GLY A 58 -5.13 -25.34 1.81
C GLY A 58 -6.14 -24.70 0.85
N ALA A 59 -7.39 -24.48 1.28
CA ALA A 59 -8.40 -23.84 0.44
C ALA A 59 -8.30 -22.32 0.47
N VAL A 60 -7.86 -21.78 1.61
CA VAL A 60 -7.73 -20.34 1.79
C VAL A 60 -6.38 -20.06 2.46
N GLY A 61 -5.65 -19.14 1.89
CA GLY A 61 -4.38 -18.68 2.47
C GLY A 61 -4.32 -17.18 2.44
N ILE A 62 -3.46 -16.63 3.28
CA ILE A 62 -3.17 -15.20 3.32
C ILE A 62 -1.67 -15.03 3.27
N TRP A 63 -1.26 -14.03 2.50
CA TRP A 63 0.13 -13.63 2.46
C TRP A 63 0.16 -12.10 2.47
N HIS A 64 1.10 -11.53 3.17
CA HIS A 64 1.32 -10.10 3.09
C HIS A 64 2.80 -9.77 3.20
N GLU A 65 3.14 -8.61 2.68
CA GLU A 65 4.49 -8.06 2.68
C GLU A 65 4.42 -6.62 3.10
N THR A 66 5.43 -6.15 3.82
CA THR A 66 5.51 -4.76 4.21
C THR A 66 6.87 -4.21 3.78
N TYR A 67 6.84 -3.06 3.14
CA TYR A 67 8.05 -2.38 2.69
C TYR A 67 8.17 -1.03 3.40
N VAL A 68 9.31 -0.78 4.01
CA VAL A 68 9.64 0.55 4.52
C VAL A 68 10.39 1.25 3.42
N VAL A 69 9.77 2.31 2.88
CA VAL A 69 10.26 2.96 1.67
C VAL A 69 11.16 4.13 2.06
N GLU A 70 12.40 4.09 1.59
CA GLU A 70 13.32 5.20 1.77
C GLU A 70 13.12 6.24 0.68
N ARG A 71 12.99 5.81 -0.55
CA ARG A 71 12.79 6.70 -1.70
C ARG A 71 11.79 6.09 -2.65
N ALA A 72 10.99 6.94 -3.27
CA ALA A 72 10.00 6.49 -4.24
C ALA A 72 9.79 7.57 -5.29
N GLU A 73 9.38 7.14 -6.47
CA GLU A 73 8.99 8.05 -7.55
C GLU A 73 7.79 7.46 -8.28
N SER A 74 7.03 8.33 -8.91
CA SER A 74 5.93 7.92 -9.77
C SER A 74 5.87 8.87 -10.94
N ILE A 75 5.44 8.38 -12.08
CA ILE A 75 5.15 9.21 -13.23
C ILE A 75 3.89 8.71 -13.91
N TYR A 76 3.07 9.62 -14.37
CA TYR A 76 1.82 9.30 -15.06
C TYR A 76 1.84 9.95 -16.42
N SER A 77 1.50 9.17 -17.43
CA SER A 77 1.42 9.65 -18.80
C SER A 77 0.10 9.19 -19.39
N GLY A 78 -0.75 10.15 -19.73
CA GLY A 78 -2.04 9.87 -20.33
C GLY A 78 -3.05 9.21 -19.42
N MET A 79 -2.86 9.31 -18.11
CA MET A 79 -3.79 8.74 -17.12
C MET A 79 -3.84 9.57 -15.85
N PRO A 80 -4.93 9.49 -15.09
CA PRO A 80 -4.99 10.16 -13.78
C PRO A 80 -4.00 9.55 -12.79
N ALA A 81 -3.64 10.33 -11.78
CA ALA A 81 -2.79 9.85 -10.70
C ALA A 81 -3.44 8.67 -9.99
N SER A 82 -2.64 7.70 -9.61
CA SER A 82 -3.07 6.48 -8.95
C SER A 82 -1.95 6.03 -8.00
N GLY A 83 -2.28 5.13 -7.07
CA GLY A 83 -1.28 4.56 -6.19
C GLY A 83 -0.63 5.58 -5.28
N LEU A 84 0.69 5.56 -5.21
CA LEU A 84 1.45 6.33 -4.22
C LEU A 84 1.21 7.84 -4.35
N ALA A 85 1.29 8.39 -5.55
CA ALA A 85 1.14 9.84 -5.71
C ALA A 85 -0.28 10.29 -5.39
N ALA A 86 -1.29 9.49 -5.73
CA ALA A 86 -2.68 9.82 -5.38
C ALA A 86 -2.88 9.78 -3.87
N ALA A 87 -2.16 8.91 -3.15
CA ALA A 87 -2.24 8.82 -1.70
C ALA A 87 -1.41 9.90 -1.00
N THR A 88 -0.46 10.49 -1.68
CA THR A 88 0.45 11.49 -1.11
C THR A 88 0.35 12.82 -1.85
N LEU A 89 1.16 13.01 -2.87
CA LEU A 89 1.26 14.29 -3.56
C LEU A 89 1.67 14.09 -5.01
N VAL A 90 0.97 14.75 -5.92
CA VAL A 90 1.34 14.79 -7.33
C VAL A 90 2.17 16.04 -7.59
N VAL A 91 3.34 15.85 -8.19
CA VAL A 91 4.24 16.95 -8.52
C VAL A 91 4.52 16.92 -10.02
N PRO A 92 4.44 18.08 -10.71
CA PRO A 92 4.71 18.12 -12.15
C PRO A 92 6.12 17.62 -12.47
N VAL A 93 6.27 16.91 -13.61
CA VAL A 93 7.54 16.38 -14.07
C VAL A 93 8.61 17.48 -14.19
N ALA A 94 8.21 18.67 -14.64
CA ALA A 94 9.12 19.79 -14.78
C ALA A 94 9.84 20.18 -13.48
N ARG A 95 9.25 19.84 -12.33
CA ARG A 95 9.80 20.17 -11.02
C ARG A 95 10.60 19.03 -10.41
N ARG A 96 10.41 17.79 -10.88
CA ARG A 96 11.06 16.61 -10.30
C ARG A 96 12.05 15.94 -11.24
N GLY A 97 11.91 16.17 -12.54
CA GLY A 97 12.81 15.60 -13.53
C GLY A 97 12.14 14.60 -14.45
N GLU A 98 12.80 14.30 -15.55
CA GLU A 98 12.25 13.44 -16.58
C GLU A 98 12.69 11.97 -16.47
N THR A 99 13.71 11.69 -15.68
CA THR A 99 14.17 10.31 -15.43
C THR A 99 13.79 9.85 -14.03
N ALA A 100 13.68 8.54 -13.87
CA ALA A 100 13.41 7.98 -12.55
C ALA A 100 14.51 8.33 -11.54
N ALA A 101 15.76 8.33 -11.98
CA ALA A 101 16.87 8.69 -11.10
C ALA A 101 16.75 10.12 -10.59
N GLU A 102 16.39 11.06 -11.47
CA GLU A 102 16.18 12.44 -11.06
C GLU A 102 15.07 12.56 -10.04
N ARG A 103 13.93 11.90 -10.33
CA ARG A 103 12.78 11.95 -9.41
C ARG A 103 13.07 11.31 -8.07
N LEU A 104 13.93 10.30 -8.04
CA LEU A 104 14.37 9.67 -6.79
C LEU A 104 15.45 10.46 -6.06
N GLY A 105 16.02 11.47 -6.71
CA GLY A 105 17.13 12.20 -6.13
C GLY A 105 18.42 11.42 -6.09
N LEU A 106 18.58 10.47 -7.02
CA LEU A 106 19.79 9.64 -7.11
C LEU A 106 20.78 10.25 -8.08
N PRO A 107 22.08 9.91 -7.97
CA PRO A 107 23.07 10.35 -8.94
C PRO A 107 22.74 9.84 -10.33
N GLN A 108 22.95 10.68 -11.33
CA GLN A 108 22.76 10.27 -12.71
C GLN A 108 23.88 9.31 -13.14
N ALA A 109 23.52 8.35 -14.01
CA ALA A 109 24.52 7.49 -14.60
C ALA A 109 25.44 8.31 -15.51
N ALA A 110 26.73 8.05 -15.45
CA ALA A 110 27.72 8.75 -16.26
C ALA A 110 27.60 8.36 -17.75
#